data_405b15468cb5ab2e47fd96c071775e22
#
_entry.id   405b15468cb5ab2e47fd96c071775e22
#
_cell.length_a   1.000
_cell.length_b   1.000
_cell.length_c   1.000
_cell.angle_alpha   90.00
_cell.angle_beta   90.00
_cell.angle_gamma   90.00
#
_symmetry.space_group_name_H-M   'P 1'
#
loop_
_entity.id
_entity.type
_entity.pdbx_description
1 polymer ?
#
loop_
_entity_poly.entity_id
_entity_poly.type
_entity_poly.pdbx_seq_one_letter_code
_entity_poly.pdbx_strand_id
1 'polypeptide(L)'
;MKLVSSTYVTPSLIAKHLNEQLEKHEFSGAMVFVSADIEYEVLLPLLSLECPYIGSTVLTAQHGVDNAFSTCVVVIFGKEHEPVVGEMRDIAKISNGTTFAFSTSDPEIADYCKISAFSGGLAADNWAFERMAVFLNGNIIESGTVGLHIKSGNETTFDCGWETIPGTRARVTKS
;
A
#
# COMPACT_ATOMS: atom_id res chain seq x y z
N MET A 1 11.43 7.67 -5.40
CA MET A 1 10.51 7.22 -4.33
C MET A 1 11.06 7.66 -2.98
N LYS A 2 10.23 8.22 -2.11
CA LYS A 2 10.57 8.60 -0.73
C LYS A 2 9.47 8.11 0.21
N LEU A 3 9.76 8.10 1.50
CA LEU A 3 8.86 7.60 2.52
C LEU A 3 8.78 8.62 3.67
N VAL A 4 7.57 8.94 4.12
CA VAL A 4 7.28 9.73 5.30
C VAL A 4 6.39 8.93 6.25
N SER A 5 6.50 9.15 7.55
CA SER A 5 5.76 8.35 8.53
C SER A 5 5.39 9.14 9.77
N SER A 6 4.38 8.65 10.49
CA SER A 6 3.93 9.18 11.77
C SER A 6 3.77 8.04 12.79
N THR A 7 4.06 8.35 14.04
CA THR A 7 3.86 7.46 15.21
C THR A 7 2.78 7.98 16.16
N TYR A 8 2.13 9.10 15.82
CA TYR A 8 1.01 9.62 16.60
C TYR A 8 -0.21 8.69 16.46
N VAL A 9 -1.11 8.74 17.41
CA VAL A 9 -2.28 7.85 17.47
C VAL A 9 -3.61 8.56 17.16
N THR A 10 -3.63 9.89 17.14
CA THR A 10 -4.85 10.64 16.81
C THR A 10 -4.80 11.14 15.36
N PRO A 11 -5.87 11.00 14.56
CA PRO A 11 -5.89 11.36 13.14
C PRO A 11 -5.38 12.78 12.86
N SER A 12 -5.77 13.76 13.66
CA SER A 12 -5.36 15.16 13.48
C SER A 12 -3.86 15.38 13.69
N LEU A 13 -3.25 14.71 14.67
CA LEU A 13 -1.81 14.80 14.92
C LEU A 13 -1.02 14.03 13.85
N ILE A 14 -1.53 12.89 13.42
CA ILE A 14 -0.95 12.12 12.29
C ILE A 14 -0.94 12.99 11.05
N ALA A 15 -2.09 13.57 10.68
CA ALA A 15 -2.22 14.40 9.50
C ALA A 15 -1.30 15.62 9.55
N LYS A 16 -1.28 16.35 10.68
CA LYS A 16 -0.39 17.50 10.87
C LYS A 16 1.06 17.12 10.63
N HIS A 17 1.53 16.05 11.30
CA HIS A 17 2.92 15.61 11.21
C HIS A 17 3.30 15.11 9.81
N LEU A 18 2.40 14.42 9.12
CA LEU A 18 2.64 13.95 7.76
C LEU A 18 2.61 15.11 6.76
N ASN A 19 1.66 16.03 6.87
CA ASN A 19 1.56 17.17 5.97
C ASN A 19 2.80 18.07 6.05
N GLU A 20 3.33 18.33 7.27
CA GLU A 20 4.60 19.05 7.45
C GLU A 20 5.81 18.37 6.79
N GLN A 21 5.77 17.05 6.61
CA GLN A 21 6.79 16.30 5.88
C GLN A 21 6.52 16.33 4.38
N LEU A 22 5.27 16.12 3.95
CA LEU A 22 4.86 16.07 2.56
C LEU A 22 5.13 17.40 1.84
N GLU A 23 4.86 18.54 2.49
CA GLU A 23 5.13 19.89 1.97
C GLU A 23 6.59 20.11 1.53
N LYS A 24 7.53 19.34 2.05
CA LYS A 24 8.96 19.42 1.70
C LYS A 24 9.31 18.69 0.41
N HIS A 25 8.34 18.05 -0.23
CA HIS A 25 8.56 17.19 -1.37
C HIS A 25 7.60 17.51 -2.51
N GLU A 26 8.12 17.48 -3.73
CA GLU A 26 7.30 17.44 -4.92
C GLU A 26 7.08 15.97 -5.33
N PHE A 27 5.84 15.58 -5.56
CA PHE A 27 5.47 14.22 -5.92
C PHE A 27 4.25 14.19 -6.85
N SER A 28 4.10 13.10 -7.58
CA SER A 28 3.04 12.90 -8.58
C SER A 28 2.06 11.80 -8.20
N GLY A 29 2.35 11.03 -7.17
CA GLY A 29 1.48 9.98 -6.67
C GLY A 29 1.96 9.42 -5.34
N ALA A 30 1.08 8.66 -4.66
CA ALA A 30 1.39 8.12 -3.34
C ALA A 30 0.76 6.74 -3.08
N MET A 31 1.34 6.03 -2.10
CA MET A 31 0.70 4.91 -1.43
C MET A 31 0.59 5.21 0.07
N VAL A 32 -0.57 4.97 0.65
CA VAL A 32 -0.89 5.29 2.05
C VAL A 32 -1.17 4.00 2.82
N PHE A 33 -0.42 3.77 3.89
CA PHE A 33 -0.60 2.63 4.78
C PHE A 33 -1.00 3.14 6.16
N VAL A 34 -2.16 2.74 6.64
CA VAL A 34 -2.71 3.18 7.91
C VAL A 34 -2.92 1.97 8.82
N SER A 35 -2.44 2.05 10.07
CA SER A 35 -2.79 1.03 11.07
C SER A 35 -4.31 0.93 11.22
N ALA A 36 -4.84 -0.28 11.25
CA ALA A 36 -6.27 -0.53 11.39
C ALA A 36 -6.87 0.01 12.71
N ASP A 37 -6.03 0.26 13.71
CA ASP A 37 -6.44 0.86 14.98
C ASP A 37 -6.70 2.39 14.89
N ILE A 38 -6.32 3.01 13.77
CA ILE A 38 -6.56 4.43 13.51
C ILE A 38 -7.90 4.61 12.81
N GLU A 39 -8.61 5.69 13.15
CA GLU A 39 -9.83 6.13 12.45
C GLU A 39 -9.44 6.71 11.08
N TYR A 40 -9.17 5.82 10.12
CA TYR A 40 -8.72 6.21 8.77
C TYR A 40 -9.78 7.00 8.00
N GLU A 41 -11.05 6.84 8.34
CA GLU A 41 -12.18 7.62 7.79
C GLU A 41 -12.05 9.10 8.14
N VAL A 42 -11.47 9.39 9.30
CA VAL A 42 -11.19 10.76 9.77
C VAL A 42 -9.82 11.22 9.25
N LEU A 43 -8.82 10.33 9.18
CA LEU A 43 -7.46 10.68 8.81
C LEU A 43 -7.33 11.04 7.33
N LEU A 44 -7.87 10.20 6.42
CA LEU A 44 -7.64 10.35 4.97
C LEU A 44 -8.04 11.73 4.43
N PRO A 45 -9.20 12.32 4.81
CA PRO A 45 -9.57 13.67 4.36
C PRO A 45 -8.65 14.79 4.88
N LEU A 46 -7.86 14.52 5.92
CA LEU A 46 -6.95 15.51 6.51
C LEU A 46 -5.55 15.49 5.89
N LEU A 47 -5.23 14.46 5.08
CA LEU A 47 -3.94 14.37 4.40
C LEU A 47 -3.92 15.29 3.18
N SER A 48 -2.88 16.12 3.06
CA SER A 48 -2.65 17.01 1.91
C SER A 48 -2.07 16.22 0.72
N LEU A 49 -2.86 15.30 0.16
CA LEU A 49 -2.49 14.49 -1.01
C LEU A 49 -3.24 14.99 -2.25
N GLU A 50 -2.65 15.99 -2.92
CA GLU A 50 -3.17 16.55 -4.18
C GLU A 50 -2.70 15.74 -5.41
N CYS A 51 -2.55 14.44 -5.27
CA CYS A 51 -2.08 13.54 -6.32
C CYS A 51 -2.87 12.23 -6.31
N PRO A 52 -2.85 11.45 -7.40
CA PRO A 52 -3.40 10.10 -7.40
C PRO A 52 -2.74 9.22 -6.34
N TYR A 53 -3.54 8.50 -5.56
CA TYR A 53 -3.02 7.56 -4.57
C TYR A 53 -3.90 6.34 -4.34
N ILE A 54 -3.25 5.27 -3.91
CA ILE A 54 -3.91 4.09 -3.35
C ILE A 54 -3.42 3.84 -1.94
N GLY A 55 -4.06 2.95 -1.24
CA GLY A 55 -3.57 2.55 0.08
C GLY A 55 -4.31 1.37 0.67
N SER A 56 -3.93 1.05 1.89
CA SER A 56 -4.46 -0.12 2.59
C SER A 56 -4.38 0.07 4.09
N THR A 57 -5.32 -0.54 4.82
CA THR A 57 -5.13 -0.80 6.24
C THR A 57 -4.06 -1.88 6.43
N VAL A 58 -3.27 -1.73 7.48
CA VAL A 58 -2.20 -2.67 7.86
C VAL A 58 -2.26 -2.94 9.36
N LEU A 59 -1.77 -4.10 9.79
CA LEU A 59 -1.67 -4.41 11.21
C LEU A 59 -0.71 -3.43 11.91
N THR A 60 0.47 -3.27 11.35
CA THR A 60 1.46 -2.28 11.77
C THR A 60 2.26 -1.83 10.56
N ALA A 61 2.64 -0.55 10.52
CA ALA A 61 3.60 -0.06 9.56
C ALA A 61 4.96 0.14 10.25
N GLN A 62 6.03 -0.32 9.63
CA GLN A 62 7.39 -0.14 10.13
C GLN A 62 8.20 0.70 9.15
N HIS A 63 8.90 1.70 9.67
CA HIS A 63 9.81 2.52 8.89
C HIS A 63 11.18 2.55 9.58
N GLY A 64 12.21 2.09 8.86
CA GLY A 64 13.59 2.08 9.32
C GLY A 64 13.97 0.82 10.11
N VAL A 65 15.23 0.78 10.55
CA VAL A 65 15.83 -0.36 11.27
C VAL A 65 15.59 -0.35 12.78
N ASP A 66 15.06 0.73 13.34
CA ASP A 66 14.98 0.95 14.78
C ASP A 66 13.70 0.38 15.44
N ASN A 67 12.99 -0.53 14.78
CA ASN A 67 11.74 -1.15 15.27
C ASN A 67 10.66 -0.14 15.74
N ALA A 68 10.71 1.09 15.25
CA ALA A 68 9.68 2.07 15.53
C ALA A 68 8.42 1.74 14.73
N PHE A 69 7.35 1.39 15.43
CA PHE A 69 6.05 1.18 14.80
C PHE A 69 5.47 2.54 14.38
N SER A 70 5.11 2.65 13.12
CA SER A 70 4.40 3.81 12.59
C SER A 70 2.92 3.50 12.50
N THR A 71 2.09 4.49 12.83
CA THR A 71 0.62 4.39 12.72
C THR A 71 0.12 4.73 11.32
N CYS A 72 0.89 5.55 10.61
CA CYS A 72 0.66 5.85 9.19
C CYS A 72 1.98 6.06 8.45
N VAL A 73 2.07 5.46 7.27
CA VAL A 73 3.21 5.60 6.36
C VAL A 73 2.69 6.02 5.00
N VAL A 74 3.33 7.03 4.40
CA VAL A 74 3.07 7.46 3.03
C VAL A 74 4.34 7.30 2.21
N VAL A 75 4.24 6.50 1.15
CA VAL A 75 5.28 6.36 0.13
C VAL A 75 4.93 7.30 -1.01
N ILE A 76 5.82 8.24 -1.34
CA ILE A 76 5.61 9.22 -2.41
C ILE A 76 6.51 8.93 -3.61
N PHE A 77 5.95 9.14 -4.79
CA PHE A 77 6.63 8.99 -6.08
C PHE A 77 6.95 10.37 -6.65
N GLY A 78 8.22 10.61 -7.04
CA GLY A 78 8.64 11.87 -7.64
C GLY A 78 7.94 12.15 -8.96
N LYS A 79 8.04 13.39 -9.44
CA LYS A 79 7.37 13.87 -10.68
C LYS A 79 7.82 13.14 -11.95
N GLU A 80 8.96 12.47 -11.91
CA GLU A 80 9.46 11.61 -12.98
C GLU A 80 8.63 10.34 -13.18
N HIS A 81 7.81 9.98 -12.21
CA HIS A 81 6.87 8.88 -12.29
C HIS A 81 5.47 9.45 -12.58
N GLU A 82 4.80 8.91 -13.56
CA GLU A 82 3.41 9.27 -13.90
C GLU A 82 2.49 8.11 -13.44
N PRO A 83 2.12 8.04 -12.15
CA PRO A 83 1.33 6.93 -11.64
C PRO A 83 -0.11 7.02 -12.14
N VAL A 84 -0.63 5.87 -12.55
CA VAL A 84 -2.05 5.67 -12.85
C VAL A 84 -2.63 4.83 -11.73
N VAL A 85 -3.72 5.30 -11.13
CA VAL A 85 -4.42 4.57 -10.06
C VAL A 85 -5.84 4.22 -10.47
N GLY A 86 -6.36 3.12 -9.95
CA GLY A 86 -7.70 2.67 -10.24
C GLY A 86 -8.05 1.34 -9.57
N GLU A 87 -9.23 0.82 -9.89
CA GLU A 87 -9.57 -0.56 -9.55
C GLU A 87 -8.67 -1.51 -10.35
N MET A 88 -8.28 -2.63 -9.74
CA MET A 88 -7.30 -3.54 -10.34
C MET A 88 -7.72 -4.08 -11.71
N ARG A 89 -9.03 -4.27 -11.96
CA ARG A 89 -9.56 -4.70 -13.25
C ARG A 89 -9.19 -3.77 -14.42
N ASP A 90 -8.95 -2.48 -14.16
CA ASP A 90 -8.53 -1.51 -15.17
C ASP A 90 -7.01 -1.39 -15.23
N ILE A 91 -6.36 -1.40 -14.09
CA ILE A 91 -4.90 -1.32 -13.98
C ILE A 91 -4.22 -2.56 -14.57
N ALA A 92 -4.77 -3.75 -14.39
CA ALA A 92 -4.21 -5.00 -14.93
C ALA A 92 -4.11 -5.04 -16.46
N LYS A 93 -4.81 -4.16 -17.16
CA LYS A 93 -4.74 -4.03 -18.64
C LYS A 93 -3.56 -3.19 -19.11
N ILE A 94 -2.90 -2.47 -18.20
CA ILE A 94 -1.77 -1.62 -18.55
C ILE A 94 -0.51 -2.49 -18.61
N SER A 95 0.20 -2.39 -19.73
CA SER A 95 1.46 -3.09 -19.96
C SER A 95 2.65 -2.14 -19.79
N ASN A 96 3.85 -2.72 -19.62
CA ASN A 96 5.12 -2.01 -19.56
C ASN A 96 5.28 -1.07 -18.36
N GLY A 97 5.49 -1.63 -17.21
CA GLY A 97 5.76 -0.89 -15.97
C GLY A 97 5.67 -1.77 -14.76
N THR A 98 5.65 -1.12 -13.61
CA THR A 98 5.49 -1.78 -12.30
C THR A 98 4.10 -1.47 -11.76
N THR A 99 3.39 -2.50 -11.34
CA THR A 99 2.07 -2.38 -10.70
C THR A 99 2.17 -2.75 -9.22
N PHE A 100 1.64 -1.89 -8.37
CA PHE A 100 1.37 -2.18 -6.97
C PHE A 100 -0.14 -2.40 -6.80
N ALA A 101 -0.53 -3.39 -6.00
CA ALA A 101 -1.93 -3.69 -5.77
C ALA A 101 -2.19 -4.01 -4.29
N PHE A 102 -3.30 -3.50 -3.76
CA PHE A 102 -3.78 -3.84 -2.44
C PHE A 102 -5.20 -4.34 -2.54
N SER A 103 -5.49 -5.40 -1.81
CA SER A 103 -6.79 -6.06 -1.84
C SER A 103 -7.31 -6.29 -0.43
N THR A 104 -8.60 -6.21 -0.28
CA THR A 104 -9.32 -6.86 0.81
C THR A 104 -9.51 -8.35 0.46
N SER A 105 -10.45 -9.05 1.01
CA SER A 105 -10.76 -10.44 0.66
C SER A 105 -11.47 -10.60 -0.70
N ASP A 106 -10.96 -9.91 -1.75
CA ASP A 106 -11.53 -9.95 -3.10
C ASP A 106 -11.29 -11.31 -3.77
N PRO A 107 -12.33 -12.06 -4.12
CA PRO A 107 -12.18 -13.35 -4.77
C PRO A 107 -11.57 -13.27 -6.18
N GLU A 108 -11.63 -12.11 -6.84
CA GLU A 108 -11.10 -11.92 -8.20
C GLU A 108 -9.57 -11.74 -8.22
N ILE A 109 -8.90 -11.59 -7.07
CA ILE A 109 -7.45 -11.35 -7.01
C ILE A 109 -6.66 -12.46 -7.73
N ALA A 110 -7.11 -13.70 -7.65
CA ALA A 110 -6.48 -14.82 -8.32
C ALA A 110 -6.56 -14.73 -9.86
N ASP A 111 -7.59 -14.08 -10.38
CA ASP A 111 -7.74 -13.85 -11.82
C ASP A 111 -6.85 -12.71 -12.29
N TYR A 112 -6.67 -11.66 -11.50
CA TYR A 112 -5.71 -10.59 -11.80
C TYR A 112 -4.28 -11.11 -11.87
N CYS A 113 -3.88 -12.05 -10.99
CA CYS A 113 -2.57 -12.71 -11.04
C CYS A 113 -2.29 -13.46 -12.35
N LYS A 114 -3.32 -13.87 -13.08
CA LYS A 114 -3.18 -14.54 -14.39
C LYS A 114 -2.94 -13.56 -15.53
N ILE A 115 -3.35 -12.30 -15.35
CA ILE A 115 -3.34 -11.28 -16.39
C ILE A 115 -2.07 -10.43 -16.29
N SER A 116 -1.66 -10.07 -15.09
CA SER A 116 -0.56 -9.14 -14.85
C SER A 116 0.26 -9.55 -13.64
N ALA A 117 1.58 -9.34 -13.71
CA ALA A 117 2.44 -9.39 -12.54
C ALA A 117 2.30 -8.09 -11.75
N PHE A 118 2.09 -8.19 -10.46
CA PHE A 118 2.05 -7.05 -9.56
C PHE A 118 2.68 -7.38 -8.20
N SER A 119 3.11 -6.35 -7.49
CA SER A 119 3.59 -6.41 -6.12
C SER A 119 2.57 -5.77 -5.20
N GLY A 120 2.40 -6.31 -3.99
CA GLY A 120 1.44 -5.73 -3.05
C GLY A 120 1.07 -6.69 -1.94
N GLY A 121 -0.11 -6.51 -1.39
CA GLY A 121 -0.56 -7.31 -0.26
C GLY A 121 -2.06 -7.23 -0.01
N LEU A 122 -2.48 -8.00 0.98
CA LEU A 122 -3.83 -7.93 1.50
C LEU A 122 -3.91 -6.84 2.58
N ALA A 123 -5.02 -6.12 2.59
CA ALA A 123 -5.39 -5.28 3.71
C ALA A 123 -5.47 -6.12 4.98
N ALA A 124 -5.02 -5.57 6.08
CA ALA A 124 -5.01 -6.27 7.36
C ALA A 124 -5.60 -5.38 8.45
N ASP A 125 -6.11 -6.02 9.48
CA ASP A 125 -6.50 -5.40 10.72
C ASP A 125 -5.88 -6.13 11.93
N ASN A 126 -6.35 -5.85 13.13
CA ASN A 126 -5.90 -6.45 14.38
C ASN A 126 -6.42 -7.88 14.63
N TRP A 127 -6.60 -8.71 13.60
CA TRP A 127 -7.15 -10.07 13.62
C TRP A 127 -8.66 -10.18 13.84
N ALA A 128 -9.38 -9.05 13.89
CA ALA A 128 -10.83 -9.06 14.00
C ALA A 128 -11.51 -9.31 12.65
N PHE A 129 -10.83 -9.01 11.54
CA PHE A 129 -11.34 -9.07 10.16
C PHE A 129 -12.58 -8.17 9.95
N GLU A 130 -12.66 -7.08 10.72
CA GLU A 130 -13.80 -6.16 10.72
C GLU A 130 -13.49 -4.81 10.06
N ARG A 131 -12.21 -4.42 10.03
CA ARG A 131 -11.78 -3.08 9.57
C ARG A 131 -10.72 -3.13 8.47
N MET A 132 -10.78 -4.14 7.63
CA MET A 132 -9.92 -4.20 6.44
C MET A 132 -10.47 -3.32 5.35
N ALA A 133 -9.66 -2.39 4.84
CA ALA A 133 -10.04 -1.53 3.73
C ALA A 133 -8.85 -1.24 2.83
N VAL A 134 -9.14 -0.97 1.56
CA VAL A 134 -8.20 -0.36 0.63
C VAL A 134 -8.69 1.02 0.24
N PHE A 135 -7.78 1.89 -0.19
CA PHE A 135 -8.06 3.30 -0.45
C PHE A 135 -7.76 3.64 -1.91
N LEU A 136 -8.63 4.42 -2.52
CA LEU A 136 -8.46 4.95 -3.87
C LEU A 136 -8.88 6.42 -3.91
N ASN A 137 -7.90 7.33 -3.97
CA ASN A 137 -8.13 8.78 -4.02
C ASN A 137 -9.12 9.28 -2.94
N GLY A 138 -8.95 8.83 -1.69
CA GLY A 138 -9.83 9.17 -0.57
C GLY A 138 -11.08 8.31 -0.42
N ASN A 139 -11.46 7.56 -1.43
CA ASN A 139 -12.55 6.60 -1.29
C ASN A 139 -12.08 5.36 -0.53
N ILE A 140 -12.87 4.94 0.43
CA ILE A 140 -12.66 3.75 1.24
C ILE A 140 -13.43 2.60 0.61
N ILE A 141 -12.75 1.48 0.36
CA ILE A 141 -13.30 0.29 -0.29
C ILE A 141 -13.10 -0.90 0.65
N GLU A 142 -14.20 -1.41 1.20
CA GLU A 142 -14.19 -2.53 2.15
C GLU A 142 -14.11 -3.90 1.44
N SER A 143 -14.47 -3.95 0.16
CA SER A 143 -14.38 -5.17 -0.65
C SER A 143 -13.94 -4.82 -2.06
N GLY A 144 -12.73 -5.21 -2.44
CA GLY A 144 -12.18 -4.96 -3.75
C GLY A 144 -10.65 -4.93 -3.78
N THR A 145 -10.12 -4.65 -4.96
CA THR A 145 -8.67 -4.54 -5.21
C THR A 145 -8.38 -3.24 -5.94
N VAL A 146 -7.45 -2.47 -5.40
CA VAL A 146 -6.95 -1.23 -6.02
C VAL A 146 -5.54 -1.40 -6.54
N GLY A 147 -5.19 -0.70 -7.61
CA GLY A 147 -3.88 -0.75 -8.22
C GLY A 147 -3.29 0.63 -8.49
N LEU A 148 -1.98 0.71 -8.40
CA LEU A 148 -1.17 1.84 -8.84
C LEU A 148 -0.13 1.32 -9.82
N HIS A 149 -0.17 1.84 -11.05
CA HIS A 149 0.77 1.48 -12.10
C HIS A 149 1.73 2.64 -12.36
N ILE A 150 3.02 2.32 -12.45
CA ILE A 150 4.08 3.26 -12.78
C ILE A 150 4.73 2.81 -14.08
N LYS A 151 4.72 3.69 -15.07
CA LYS A 151 5.47 3.53 -16.32
C LYS A 151 6.97 3.72 -16.07
N SER A 152 7.63 2.76 -15.46
CA SER A 152 9.08 2.82 -15.30
C SER A 152 9.71 1.55 -15.84
N GLY A 153 10.86 1.67 -16.48
CA GLY A 153 11.64 0.52 -16.95
C GLY A 153 12.43 -0.21 -15.86
N ASN A 154 12.01 -0.12 -14.62
CA ASN A 154 12.69 -0.76 -13.51
C ASN A 154 12.19 -2.21 -13.36
N GLU A 155 13.14 -3.12 -13.27
CA GLU A 155 12.86 -4.51 -12.90
C GLU A 155 12.37 -4.56 -11.45
N THR A 156 11.26 -5.24 -11.23
CA THR A 156 10.78 -5.54 -9.88
C THR A 156 11.45 -6.81 -9.41
N THR A 157 12.33 -6.71 -8.43
CA THR A 157 12.87 -7.89 -7.75
C THR A 157 11.94 -8.28 -6.61
N PHE A 158 11.57 -9.53 -6.58
CA PHE A 158 10.79 -10.12 -5.49
C PHE A 158 11.75 -10.73 -4.48
N ASP A 159 11.80 -10.16 -3.28
CA ASP A 159 12.51 -10.75 -2.16
C ASP A 159 11.53 -10.93 -1.00
N CYS A 160 11.35 -12.16 -0.56
CA CYS A 160 10.47 -12.46 0.57
C CYS A 160 11.16 -12.31 1.94
N GLY A 161 12.43 -11.93 1.96
CA GLY A 161 13.22 -11.78 3.19
C GLY A 161 13.51 -13.09 3.92
N TRP A 162 13.21 -14.24 3.32
CA TRP A 162 13.49 -15.57 3.89
C TRP A 162 14.65 -16.22 3.16
N GLU A 163 15.71 -16.54 3.87
CA GLU A 163 16.78 -17.36 3.33
C GLU A 163 16.40 -18.85 3.43
N THR A 164 16.55 -19.56 2.32
CA THR A 164 16.37 -21.01 2.31
C THR A 164 17.54 -21.66 3.03
N ILE A 165 17.28 -22.39 4.10
CA ILE A 165 18.31 -23.21 4.75
C ILE A 165 18.62 -24.38 3.80
N PRO A 166 19.86 -24.48 3.27
CA PRO A 166 20.24 -25.56 2.36
C PRO A 166 19.96 -26.94 2.95
N GLY A 167 19.27 -27.79 2.21
CA GLY A 167 18.94 -29.15 2.63
C GLY A 167 17.59 -29.33 3.31
N THR A 168 16.86 -28.24 3.62
CA THR A 168 15.52 -28.34 4.19
C THR A 168 14.49 -28.41 3.09
N ARG A 169 13.69 -29.51 3.06
CA ARG A 169 12.53 -29.65 2.17
C ARG A 169 11.30 -29.93 3.00
N ALA A 170 10.25 -29.13 2.78
CA ALA A 170 8.92 -29.40 3.32
C ALA A 170 7.99 -29.84 2.19
N ARG A 171 7.16 -30.82 2.43
CA ARG A 171 6.10 -31.26 1.53
C ARG A 171 4.75 -30.97 2.16
N VAL A 172 3.95 -30.15 1.50
CA VAL A 172 2.56 -29.95 1.89
C VAL A 172 1.79 -31.25 1.58
N THR A 173 1.28 -31.93 2.58
CA THR A 173 0.58 -33.22 2.44
C THR A 173 -0.93 -33.08 2.44
N LYS A 174 -1.47 -31.95 2.89
CA LYS A 174 -2.88 -31.55 2.75
C LYS A 174 -2.96 -30.02 2.76
N SER A 175 -3.79 -29.46 1.90
CA SER A 175 -4.32 -28.10 1.95
C SER A 175 -5.80 -28.17 2.32
#